data_5aa9b575e8cd4703487f93256575916f
#
_entry.id   5aa9b575e8cd4703487f93256575916f
#
_cell.length_a   1.000
_cell.length_b   1.000
_cell.length_c   1.000
_cell.angle_alpha   90.00
_cell.angle_beta   90.00
_cell.angle_gamma   90.00
#
_symmetry.space_group_name_H-M   'P 1'
#
loop_
_entity.id
_entity.type
_entity.pdbx_description
1 polymer ?
#
loop_
_entity_poly.entity_id
_entity_poly.type
_entity_poly.pdbx_seq_one_letter_code
_entity_poly.pdbx_strand_id
1 'polypeptide(L)'
;MSHKDLRSFLAAIETSGDLIAIRDEVDWDQEMAGIGRLGCERNGPAFMFSNIKDYAREWRVLANPIATWRRLAVGMGLPADTPLRQLYATYAERENKPIAPVHVKDGPCKEILISGDKVSLFDLPAPMVHEGDGGRYLGTWNLVVSKDADSDWVNWGMYRFMIHNDRLLTGFPRPTSHLGKMLLEGYVPRKRAMPIAIVIGATQPSHIAAAATFRIAGNEADLAGGLGAQAVELVKCEMSDLMVPATAEIVIEAEVYPDRIAQEGPYGEYPGYRSGEMGNSICARVTAITHRRDPILTLDTTGFMDSSATTTSISGAIAIKRRLEKHGVPVVDVYVPPEGGIHMTIVSVSRGGAAVAQEVVEVLTARRALMSKIIIVDEDVDVFNMSAVIHAFATKCHPDRGTHIERYEGRANTLTPAYSLEERVSRSGATVAFDSTWPPEWPRETTPVRATLDSMYSPDIQRRVLERWKTLGL
;
A
#
# COMPACT_ATOMS: atom_id res chain seq x y z
N MET A 1 3.07 -11.99 -17.85
CA MET A 1 3.44 -13.31 -17.29
C MET A 1 3.66 -13.16 -15.80
N SER A 2 3.22 -14.13 -15.01
CA SER A 2 3.44 -14.14 -13.55
C SER A 2 4.93 -14.18 -13.21
N HIS A 3 5.34 -13.49 -12.16
CA HIS A 3 6.71 -13.51 -11.64
C HIS A 3 6.79 -14.51 -10.48
N LYS A 4 7.66 -15.52 -10.61
CA LYS A 4 7.81 -16.56 -9.59
C LYS A 4 8.48 -16.04 -8.29
N ASP A 5 9.29 -14.98 -8.40
CA ASP A 5 10.06 -14.37 -7.30
C ASP A 5 10.37 -12.90 -7.59
N LEU A 6 11.01 -12.21 -6.64
CA LEU A 6 11.47 -10.83 -6.79
C LEU A 6 12.44 -10.68 -7.96
N ARG A 7 13.34 -11.66 -8.16
CA ARG A 7 14.41 -11.56 -9.18
C ARG A 7 13.85 -11.60 -10.61
N SER A 8 12.81 -12.39 -10.84
CA SER A 8 12.11 -12.42 -12.14
C SER A 8 11.32 -11.12 -12.41
N PHE A 9 10.77 -10.50 -11.38
CA PHE A 9 10.17 -9.16 -11.47
C PHE A 9 11.24 -8.10 -11.81
N LEU A 10 12.41 -8.15 -11.15
CA LEU A 10 13.51 -7.22 -11.41
C LEU A 10 13.99 -7.29 -12.86
N ALA A 11 14.16 -8.50 -13.41
CA ALA A 11 14.52 -8.68 -14.82
C ALA A 11 13.48 -8.05 -15.77
N ALA A 12 12.19 -8.11 -15.42
CA ALA A 12 11.14 -7.51 -16.22
C ALA A 12 11.17 -5.97 -16.19
N ILE A 13 11.33 -5.35 -15.02
CA ILE A 13 11.40 -3.89 -14.90
C ILE A 13 12.74 -3.33 -15.42
N GLU A 14 13.82 -4.10 -15.40
CA GLU A 14 15.07 -3.74 -16.05
C GLU A 14 14.90 -3.69 -17.57
N THR A 15 14.23 -4.69 -18.14
CA THR A 15 13.91 -4.73 -19.58
C THR A 15 13.03 -3.56 -20.02
N SER A 16 12.12 -3.10 -19.17
CA SER A 16 11.25 -1.93 -19.45
C SER A 16 11.91 -0.57 -19.15
N GLY A 17 13.16 -0.54 -18.69
CA GLY A 17 13.89 0.67 -18.33
C GLY A 17 13.43 1.30 -16.99
N ASP A 18 12.69 0.56 -16.18
CA ASP A 18 12.15 1.00 -14.90
C ASP A 18 13.04 0.63 -13.69
N LEU A 19 14.28 0.14 -13.91
CA LEU A 19 15.28 -0.20 -12.91
C LEU A 19 16.64 0.41 -13.27
N ILE A 20 17.27 1.08 -12.30
CA ILE A 20 18.65 1.57 -12.43
C ILE A 20 19.53 0.89 -11.37
N ALA A 21 20.64 0.28 -11.81
CA ALA A 21 21.65 -0.27 -10.93
C ALA A 21 22.68 0.81 -10.54
N ILE A 22 22.85 1.03 -9.25
CA ILE A 22 23.87 1.92 -8.66
C ILE A 22 24.99 1.03 -8.11
N ARG A 23 26.20 1.18 -8.69
CA ARG A 23 27.39 0.38 -8.38
C ARG A 23 28.44 1.13 -7.59
N ASP A 24 28.37 2.46 -7.61
CA ASP A 24 29.19 3.31 -6.77
C ASP A 24 28.83 3.07 -5.30
N GLU A 25 29.78 3.34 -4.41
CA GLU A 25 29.53 3.22 -2.99
C GLU A 25 28.45 4.24 -2.57
N VAL A 26 27.47 3.76 -1.80
CA VAL A 26 26.37 4.57 -1.27
C VAL A 26 26.30 4.39 0.25
N ASP A 27 26.11 5.48 0.97
CA ASP A 27 25.94 5.43 2.43
C ASP A 27 24.52 4.94 2.78
N TRP A 28 24.45 3.97 3.70
CA TRP A 28 23.18 3.51 4.25
C TRP A 28 22.50 4.57 5.13
N ASP A 29 23.26 5.54 5.65
CA ASP A 29 22.75 6.64 6.45
C ASP A 29 22.22 7.74 5.54
N GLN A 30 20.93 7.67 5.24
CA GLN A 30 20.10 8.62 4.50
C GLN A 30 20.39 8.74 2.98
N GLU A 31 21.62 8.59 2.50
CA GLU A 31 21.93 8.81 1.08
C GLU A 31 21.16 7.83 0.18
N MET A 32 21.21 6.54 0.51
CA MET A 32 20.51 5.49 -0.23
C MET A 32 18.99 5.74 -0.25
N ALA A 33 18.40 6.09 0.90
CA ALA A 33 17.00 6.42 1.00
C ALA A 33 16.65 7.73 0.29
N GLY A 34 17.52 8.75 0.36
CA GLY A 34 17.36 10.03 -0.34
C GLY A 34 17.32 9.88 -1.86
N ILE A 35 18.18 9.03 -2.43
CA ILE A 35 18.14 8.69 -3.87
C ILE A 35 16.78 8.07 -4.23
N GLY A 36 16.33 7.09 -3.45
CA GLY A 36 15.02 6.47 -3.63
C GLY A 36 13.88 7.47 -3.49
N ARG A 37 13.93 8.36 -2.49
CA ARG A 37 12.93 9.41 -2.27
C ARG A 37 12.79 10.36 -3.46
N LEU A 38 13.92 10.87 -3.96
CA LEU A 38 13.95 11.73 -5.14
C LEU A 38 13.38 10.99 -6.38
N GLY A 39 13.64 9.68 -6.49
CA GLY A 39 13.06 8.83 -7.53
C GLY A 39 11.53 8.82 -7.48
N CYS A 40 10.94 8.66 -6.29
CA CYS A 40 9.48 8.71 -6.12
C CYS A 40 8.90 10.09 -6.49
N GLU A 41 9.52 11.18 -6.01
CA GLU A 41 9.07 12.56 -6.28
C GLU A 41 9.10 12.91 -7.78
N ARG A 42 9.98 12.27 -8.54
CA ARG A 42 10.10 12.46 -9.99
C ARG A 42 9.39 11.39 -10.83
N ASN A 43 8.60 10.52 -10.19
CA ASN A 43 7.98 9.37 -10.84
C ASN A 43 9.01 8.52 -11.64
N GLY A 44 10.22 8.41 -11.07
CA GLY A 44 11.38 7.77 -11.68
C GLY A 44 11.44 6.26 -11.49
N PRO A 45 12.54 5.61 -11.90
CA PRO A 45 12.73 4.16 -11.81
C PRO A 45 12.90 3.69 -10.35
N ALA A 46 12.87 2.38 -10.15
CA ALA A 46 13.41 1.74 -8.95
C ALA A 46 14.95 1.77 -8.98
N PHE A 47 15.59 1.71 -7.81
CA PHE A 47 17.06 1.71 -7.71
C PHE A 47 17.54 0.45 -7.02
N MET A 48 18.54 -0.22 -7.65
CA MET A 48 19.24 -1.35 -7.07
C MET A 48 20.63 -0.91 -6.65
N PHE A 49 20.89 -0.92 -5.35
CA PHE A 49 22.19 -0.62 -4.77
C PHE A 49 22.98 -1.92 -4.55
N SER A 50 24.20 -2.00 -5.04
CA SER A 50 25.08 -3.18 -4.95
C SER A 50 26.40 -2.95 -4.26
N ASN A 51 26.65 -1.74 -3.79
CA ASN A 51 27.86 -1.35 -3.06
C ASN A 51 27.44 -0.43 -1.90
N ILE A 52 27.13 -1.03 -0.77
CA ILE A 52 26.63 -0.31 0.40
C ILE A 52 27.79 -0.18 1.37
N LYS A 53 28.08 1.03 1.81
CA LYS A 53 29.13 1.35 2.76
C LYS A 53 29.05 0.46 4.01
N ASP A 54 30.18 -0.06 4.46
CA ASP A 54 30.32 -0.93 5.62
C ASP A 54 29.71 -2.34 5.49
N TYR A 55 29.12 -2.69 4.33
CA TYR A 55 28.51 -3.99 4.08
C TYR A 55 29.26 -4.79 3.00
N ALA A 56 29.20 -6.10 3.13
CA ALA A 56 29.76 -7.01 2.15
C ALA A 56 29.03 -6.93 0.80
N ARG A 57 29.76 -7.15 -0.29
CA ARG A 57 29.27 -6.96 -1.67
C ARG A 57 28.13 -7.90 -2.09
N GLU A 58 27.89 -8.98 -1.37
CA GLU A 58 26.74 -9.86 -1.58
C GLU A 58 25.41 -9.20 -1.20
N TRP A 59 25.42 -8.20 -0.31
CA TRP A 59 24.20 -7.47 0.06
C TRP A 59 23.79 -6.48 -1.02
N ARG A 60 22.52 -6.50 -1.35
CA ARG A 60 21.90 -5.54 -2.25
C ARG A 60 20.67 -4.94 -1.60
N VAL A 61 20.34 -3.71 -1.99
CA VAL A 61 19.09 -3.05 -1.56
C VAL A 61 18.33 -2.58 -2.78
N LEU A 62 17.04 -2.91 -2.84
CA LEU A 62 16.11 -2.44 -3.87
C LEU A 62 15.20 -1.38 -3.27
N ALA A 63 15.25 -0.16 -3.76
CA ALA A 63 14.38 0.92 -3.32
C ALA A 63 13.13 1.05 -4.22
N ASN A 64 11.97 1.20 -3.56
CA ASN A 64 10.68 1.58 -4.15
C ASN A 64 10.22 0.67 -5.31
N PRO A 65 10.09 -0.63 -5.08
CA PRO A 65 9.87 -1.61 -6.14
C PRO A 65 8.63 -1.32 -7.00
N ILE A 66 7.53 -0.85 -6.42
CA ILE A 66 6.27 -0.61 -7.14
C ILE A 66 5.68 0.79 -6.91
N ALA A 67 6.52 1.80 -6.70
CA ALA A 67 6.10 3.18 -6.48
C ALA A 67 5.48 3.87 -7.72
N THR A 68 5.36 3.19 -8.85
CA THR A 68 4.68 3.70 -10.04
C THR A 68 3.66 2.70 -10.56
N TRP A 69 2.61 3.19 -11.25
CA TRP A 69 1.62 2.33 -11.87
C TRP A 69 2.21 1.35 -12.89
N ARG A 70 3.25 1.75 -13.61
CA ARG A 70 3.99 0.90 -14.54
C ARG A 70 4.60 -0.32 -13.82
N ARG A 71 5.35 -0.08 -12.75
CA ARG A 71 5.96 -1.17 -11.98
C ARG A 71 4.95 -2.01 -11.23
N LEU A 72 3.84 -1.41 -10.74
CA LEU A 72 2.75 -2.17 -10.14
C LEU A 72 2.09 -3.09 -11.16
N ALA A 73 1.83 -2.61 -12.39
CA ALA A 73 1.29 -3.43 -13.47
C ALA A 73 2.23 -4.62 -13.78
N VAL A 74 3.54 -4.36 -13.96
CA VAL A 74 4.54 -5.42 -14.15
C VAL A 74 4.56 -6.39 -12.96
N GLY A 75 4.52 -5.88 -11.73
CA GLY A 75 4.44 -6.69 -10.51
C GLY A 75 3.24 -7.65 -10.49
N MET A 76 2.13 -7.25 -11.08
CA MET A 76 0.95 -8.11 -11.29
C MET A 76 1.03 -8.97 -12.56
N GLY A 77 2.17 -8.98 -13.26
CA GLY A 77 2.37 -9.76 -14.51
C GLY A 77 1.68 -9.17 -15.73
N LEU A 78 1.36 -7.88 -15.71
CA LEU A 78 0.75 -7.14 -16.81
C LEU A 78 1.80 -6.33 -17.60
N PRO A 79 1.51 -5.89 -18.84
CA PRO A 79 2.34 -4.91 -19.54
C PRO A 79 2.53 -3.62 -18.73
N ALA A 80 3.72 -3.01 -18.84
CA ALA A 80 4.05 -1.78 -18.11
C ALA A 80 3.16 -0.58 -18.49
N ASP A 81 2.65 -0.57 -19.71
CA ASP A 81 1.76 0.46 -20.28
C ASP A 81 0.27 0.14 -20.09
N THR A 82 -0.08 -0.85 -19.26
CA THR A 82 -1.48 -1.19 -18.96
C THR A 82 -2.24 0.05 -18.48
N PRO A 83 -3.34 0.43 -19.16
CA PRO A 83 -4.15 1.57 -18.74
C PRO A 83 -4.66 1.42 -17.31
N LEU A 84 -4.68 2.51 -16.55
CA LEU A 84 -5.01 2.49 -15.12
C LEU A 84 -6.39 1.86 -14.84
N ARG A 85 -7.42 2.21 -15.63
CA ARG A 85 -8.74 1.58 -15.55
C ARG A 85 -8.68 0.05 -15.71
N GLN A 86 -7.88 -0.45 -16.64
CA GLN A 86 -7.71 -1.89 -16.86
C GLN A 86 -6.94 -2.54 -15.70
N LEU A 87 -5.95 -1.86 -15.13
CA LEU A 87 -5.21 -2.33 -13.96
C LEU A 87 -6.15 -2.54 -12.77
N TYR A 88 -7.02 -1.55 -12.48
CA TYR A 88 -8.04 -1.64 -11.43
C TYR A 88 -9.05 -2.75 -11.69
N ALA A 89 -9.55 -2.88 -12.92
CA ALA A 89 -10.48 -3.95 -13.31
C ALA A 89 -9.83 -5.33 -13.13
N THR A 90 -8.56 -5.49 -13.55
CA THR A 90 -7.81 -6.74 -13.37
C THR A 90 -7.58 -7.07 -11.91
N TYR A 91 -7.26 -6.08 -11.07
CA TYR A 91 -7.13 -6.28 -9.63
C TYR A 91 -8.46 -6.80 -9.04
N ALA A 92 -9.55 -6.11 -9.31
CA ALA A 92 -10.88 -6.48 -8.81
C ALA A 92 -11.31 -7.89 -9.27
N GLU A 93 -11.04 -8.24 -10.53
CA GLU A 93 -11.31 -9.58 -11.06
C GLU A 93 -10.50 -10.65 -10.33
N ARG A 94 -9.19 -10.43 -10.17
CA ARG A 94 -8.25 -11.39 -9.55
C ARG A 94 -8.48 -11.53 -8.05
N GLU A 95 -8.85 -10.48 -7.34
CA GLU A 95 -9.25 -10.54 -5.93
C GLU A 95 -10.45 -11.46 -5.70
N ASN A 96 -11.36 -11.55 -6.67
CA ASN A 96 -12.52 -12.45 -6.62
C ASN A 96 -12.19 -13.89 -7.09
N LYS A 97 -10.95 -14.15 -7.51
CA LYS A 97 -10.47 -15.46 -7.96
C LYS A 97 -9.22 -15.87 -7.15
N PRO A 98 -9.34 -16.04 -5.83
CA PRO A 98 -8.22 -16.41 -4.98
C PRO A 98 -7.64 -17.77 -5.42
N ILE A 99 -6.32 -17.93 -5.28
CA ILE A 99 -5.62 -19.19 -5.56
C ILE A 99 -4.91 -19.62 -4.29
N ALA A 100 -5.30 -20.77 -3.75
CA ALA A 100 -4.72 -21.30 -2.53
C ALA A 100 -3.20 -21.55 -2.68
N PRO A 101 -2.40 -21.28 -1.65
CA PRO A 101 -0.97 -21.54 -1.67
C PRO A 101 -0.68 -23.04 -1.70
N VAL A 102 0.54 -23.38 -2.10
CA VAL A 102 1.05 -24.75 -2.05
C VAL A 102 2.18 -24.84 -1.04
N HIS A 103 2.23 -25.91 -0.27
CA HIS A 103 3.28 -26.15 0.73
C HIS A 103 4.43 -26.91 0.10
N VAL A 104 5.64 -26.38 0.26
CA VAL A 104 6.88 -27.00 -0.20
C VAL A 104 7.77 -27.36 0.99
N LYS A 105 8.68 -28.31 0.81
CA LYS A 105 9.57 -28.79 1.90
C LYS A 105 10.74 -27.85 2.14
N ASP A 106 11.18 -27.14 1.10
CA ASP A 106 12.34 -26.27 1.11
C ASP A 106 12.15 -25.12 0.13
N GLY A 107 12.97 -24.09 0.21
CA GLY A 107 12.89 -22.93 -0.67
C GLY A 107 14.15 -22.05 -0.63
N PRO A 108 14.32 -21.22 -1.67
CA PRO A 108 15.47 -20.31 -1.75
C PRO A 108 15.70 -19.43 -0.52
N CYS A 109 14.64 -19.04 0.18
CA CYS A 109 14.76 -18.24 1.41
C CYS A 109 15.52 -18.94 2.55
N LYS A 110 15.79 -20.25 2.44
CA LYS A 110 16.47 -21.06 3.45
C LYS A 110 17.93 -21.43 3.10
N GLU A 111 18.50 -20.87 2.03
CA GLU A 111 19.86 -21.20 1.60
C GLU A 111 20.92 -20.89 2.65
N ILE A 112 20.71 -19.87 3.47
CA ILE A 112 21.58 -19.48 4.61
C ILE A 112 20.69 -19.36 5.85
N LEU A 113 21.14 -19.96 6.94
CA LEU A 113 20.52 -19.87 8.27
C LEU A 113 21.48 -19.25 9.27
N ILE A 114 21.05 -18.17 9.92
CA ILE A 114 21.74 -17.51 11.03
C ILE A 114 20.85 -17.65 12.26
N SER A 115 21.33 -18.29 13.32
CA SER A 115 20.56 -18.53 14.53
C SER A 115 21.41 -18.46 15.79
N GLY A 116 20.77 -18.42 16.96
CA GLY A 116 21.41 -18.36 18.25
C GLY A 116 22.27 -17.09 18.41
N ASP A 117 23.49 -17.25 18.91
CA ASP A 117 24.40 -16.13 19.21
C ASP A 117 24.98 -15.44 17.96
N LYS A 118 24.75 -16.00 16.79
CA LYS A 118 25.22 -15.43 15.52
C LYS A 118 24.24 -14.40 14.93
N VAL A 119 23.05 -14.25 15.49
CA VAL A 119 22.06 -13.28 15.00
C VAL A 119 22.52 -11.87 15.31
N SER A 120 22.65 -11.05 14.27
CA SER A 120 22.84 -9.61 14.37
C SER A 120 22.01 -8.89 13.31
N LEU A 121 21.10 -8.01 13.74
CA LEU A 121 20.30 -7.18 12.85
C LEU A 121 21.14 -6.11 12.15
N PHE A 122 22.29 -5.77 12.71
CA PHE A 122 23.23 -4.80 12.10
C PHE A 122 24.05 -5.41 10.97
N ASP A 123 24.01 -6.73 10.76
CA ASP A 123 24.58 -7.37 9.59
C ASP A 123 23.74 -7.17 8.33
N LEU A 124 22.46 -6.74 8.48
CA LEU A 124 21.59 -6.40 7.37
C LEU A 124 21.75 -4.90 7.03
N PRO A 125 21.81 -4.53 5.73
CA PRO A 125 21.99 -3.14 5.29
C PRO A 125 20.70 -2.32 5.41
N ALA A 126 20.07 -2.37 6.59
CA ALA A 126 18.89 -1.56 6.87
C ALA A 126 19.30 -0.08 6.90
N PRO A 127 18.58 0.82 6.20
CA PRO A 127 18.93 2.24 6.17
C PRO A 127 18.43 3.01 7.39
N MET A 128 19.09 4.13 7.68
CA MET A 128 18.44 5.31 8.23
C MET A 128 17.68 5.95 7.09
N VAL A 129 16.34 6.01 7.18
CA VAL A 129 15.52 6.45 6.03
C VAL A 129 15.47 7.97 5.91
N HIS A 130 15.19 8.67 7.02
CA HIS A 130 15.14 10.13 7.05
C HIS A 130 15.99 10.68 8.19
N GLU A 131 16.49 11.90 8.02
CA GLU A 131 17.06 12.65 9.13
C GLU A 131 16.05 12.79 10.25
N GLY A 132 16.46 12.43 11.49
CA GLY A 132 15.61 12.51 12.68
C GLY A 132 14.57 11.41 12.83
N ASP A 133 14.63 10.33 12.04
CA ASP A 133 13.96 9.07 12.41
C ASP A 133 14.62 8.50 13.68
N GLY A 134 13.84 7.74 14.47
CA GLY A 134 14.30 7.20 15.77
C GLY A 134 15.40 6.15 15.67
N GLY A 135 15.64 5.58 14.49
CA GLY A 135 16.62 4.55 14.22
C GLY A 135 16.53 4.00 12.81
N ARG A 136 17.32 2.93 12.58
CA ARG A 136 17.30 2.20 11.30
C ARG A 136 16.06 1.31 11.21
N TYR A 137 15.41 1.28 10.04
CA TYR A 137 14.19 0.52 9.83
C TYR A 137 14.38 -0.62 8.83
N LEU A 138 13.99 -1.84 9.23
CA LEU A 138 13.93 -3.01 8.36
C LEU A 138 12.57 -3.19 7.69
N GLY A 139 11.52 -2.83 8.38
CA GLY A 139 10.15 -3.08 7.94
C GLY A 139 9.54 -1.92 7.18
N THR A 140 10.16 -1.44 6.10
CA THR A 140 9.58 -0.39 5.26
C THR A 140 8.84 -0.95 4.05
N TRP A 141 9.34 -2.06 3.45
CA TRP A 141 8.65 -2.83 2.41
C TRP A 141 8.79 -4.33 2.68
N ASN A 142 7.93 -4.83 3.54
CA ASN A 142 7.93 -6.20 4.04
C ASN A 142 6.50 -6.71 4.16
N LEU A 143 6.34 -8.00 4.39
CA LEU A 143 5.12 -8.56 4.94
C LEU A 143 5.44 -9.31 6.24
N VAL A 144 4.52 -9.28 7.19
CA VAL A 144 4.66 -9.96 8.48
C VAL A 144 3.63 -11.06 8.55
N VAL A 145 4.09 -12.28 8.71
CA VAL A 145 3.26 -13.44 8.94
C VAL A 145 3.04 -13.60 10.43
N SER A 146 1.79 -13.73 10.83
CA SER A 146 1.37 -14.00 12.20
C SER A 146 0.21 -14.99 12.22
N LYS A 147 0.08 -15.76 13.31
CA LYS A 147 -1.01 -16.73 13.47
C LYS A 147 -1.79 -16.44 14.74
N ASP A 148 -3.10 -16.61 14.67
CA ASP A 148 -3.97 -16.52 15.83
C ASP A 148 -3.68 -17.64 16.86
N ALA A 149 -3.87 -17.33 18.15
CA ALA A 149 -3.55 -18.25 19.24
C ALA A 149 -4.52 -19.43 19.34
N ASP A 150 -5.74 -19.28 18.87
CA ASP A 150 -6.87 -20.18 19.09
C ASP A 150 -7.44 -20.79 17.81
N SER A 151 -6.99 -20.33 16.65
CA SER A 151 -7.49 -20.79 15.36
C SER A 151 -6.37 -20.99 14.34
N ASP A 152 -6.73 -21.50 13.17
CA ASP A 152 -5.81 -21.61 12.03
C ASP A 152 -5.72 -20.32 11.20
N TRP A 153 -6.28 -19.23 11.68
CA TRP A 153 -6.18 -17.96 10.99
C TRP A 153 -4.74 -17.45 10.97
N VAL A 154 -4.19 -17.33 9.78
CA VAL A 154 -2.90 -16.70 9.49
C VAL A 154 -3.16 -15.34 8.85
N ASN A 155 -2.48 -14.33 9.33
CA ASN A 155 -2.54 -12.98 8.77
C ASN A 155 -1.20 -12.60 8.16
N TRP A 156 -1.25 -12.01 6.98
CA TRP A 156 -0.15 -11.24 6.41
C TRP A 156 -0.50 -9.75 6.49
N GLY A 157 0.44 -8.96 7.01
CA GLY A 157 0.24 -7.51 7.12
C GLY A 157 1.52 -6.74 6.98
N MET A 158 1.44 -5.48 6.56
CA MET A 158 2.61 -4.59 6.55
C MET A 158 2.72 -3.85 7.88
N TYR A 159 3.86 -4.00 8.53
CA TYR A 159 4.18 -3.34 9.79
C TYR A 159 5.63 -2.88 9.76
N ARG A 160 5.89 -1.64 10.19
CA ARG A 160 7.24 -1.13 10.30
C ARG A 160 7.96 -1.69 11.53
N PHE A 161 9.25 -1.96 11.37
CA PHE A 161 10.11 -2.41 12.46
C PHE A 161 11.41 -1.60 12.49
N MET A 162 11.69 -0.98 13.64
CA MET A 162 12.92 -0.28 13.93
C MET A 162 13.90 -1.23 14.63
N ILE A 163 15.16 -1.18 14.25
CA ILE A 163 16.22 -1.89 14.96
C ILE A 163 16.50 -1.15 16.25
N HIS A 164 16.29 -1.82 17.38
CA HIS A 164 16.59 -1.28 18.70
C HIS A 164 18.01 -1.67 19.17
N ASN A 165 18.41 -2.91 18.90
CA ASN A 165 19.77 -3.42 19.08
C ASN A 165 19.98 -4.63 18.15
N ASP A 166 21.09 -5.34 18.31
CA ASP A 166 21.49 -6.48 17.47
C ASP A 166 20.45 -7.60 17.36
N ARG A 167 19.55 -7.75 18.35
CA ARG A 167 18.54 -8.83 18.41
C ARG A 167 17.12 -8.37 18.70
N LEU A 168 16.92 -7.08 18.90
CA LEU A 168 15.62 -6.55 19.28
C LEU A 168 15.11 -5.56 18.25
N LEU A 169 13.90 -5.82 17.79
CA LEU A 169 13.13 -4.91 16.98
C LEU A 169 12.03 -4.27 17.83
N THR A 170 11.69 -3.04 17.52
CA THR A 170 10.47 -2.39 18.00
C THR A 170 9.54 -2.16 16.83
N GLY A 171 8.26 -2.45 17.01
CA GLY A 171 7.26 -2.28 15.96
C GLY A 171 5.96 -1.76 16.54
N PHE A 172 5.17 -1.09 15.70
CA PHE A 172 3.93 -0.46 16.14
C PHE A 172 2.69 -1.08 15.46
N PRO A 173 2.29 -2.33 15.81
CA PRO A 173 1.00 -2.83 15.39
C PRO A 173 -0.10 -2.10 16.13
N ARG A 174 -0.93 -1.35 15.40
CA ARG A 174 -2.08 -0.68 16.02
C ARG A 174 -3.00 -1.72 16.66
N PRO A 175 -3.60 -1.46 17.84
CA PRO A 175 -4.54 -2.38 18.48
C PRO A 175 -5.69 -2.85 17.58
N THR A 176 -6.06 -2.03 16.60
CA THR A 176 -7.13 -2.32 15.64
C THR A 176 -6.68 -3.08 14.40
N SER A 177 -5.37 -3.31 14.21
CA SER A 177 -4.84 -4.15 13.14
C SER A 177 -5.03 -5.63 13.45
N HIS A 178 -4.96 -6.50 12.45
CA HIS A 178 -5.09 -7.94 12.66
C HIS A 178 -4.02 -8.48 13.61
N LEU A 179 -2.75 -8.14 13.39
CA LEU A 179 -1.65 -8.52 14.29
C LEU A 179 -1.87 -7.98 15.70
N GLY A 180 -2.27 -6.70 15.84
CA GLY A 180 -2.56 -6.11 17.15
C GLY A 180 -3.69 -6.82 17.89
N LYS A 181 -4.77 -7.20 17.20
CA LYS A 181 -5.86 -8.00 17.78
C LYS A 181 -5.40 -9.39 18.20
N MET A 182 -4.69 -10.13 17.31
CA MET A 182 -4.14 -11.43 17.64
C MET A 182 -3.26 -11.37 18.91
N LEU A 183 -2.39 -10.35 18.97
CA LEU A 183 -1.53 -10.13 20.13
C LEU A 183 -2.34 -9.85 21.40
N LEU A 184 -3.21 -8.86 21.37
CA LEU A 184 -3.93 -8.35 22.55
C LEU A 184 -5.01 -9.32 23.03
N GLU A 185 -5.71 -9.99 22.15
CA GLU A 185 -6.81 -10.90 22.49
C GLU A 185 -6.32 -12.34 22.69
N GLY A 186 -5.28 -12.76 21.94
CA GLY A 186 -4.77 -14.13 21.96
C GLY A 186 -3.59 -14.34 22.92
N TYR A 187 -2.51 -13.62 22.75
CA TYR A 187 -1.22 -13.90 23.41
C TYR A 187 -1.03 -13.18 24.74
N VAL A 188 -1.41 -11.90 24.84
CA VAL A 188 -1.29 -11.09 26.07
C VAL A 188 -1.99 -11.74 27.25
N PRO A 189 -3.28 -12.18 27.18
CA PRO A 189 -3.97 -12.80 28.31
C PRO A 189 -3.30 -14.10 28.79
N ARG A 190 -2.57 -14.79 27.88
CA ARG A 190 -1.88 -16.05 28.17
C ARG A 190 -0.45 -15.85 28.61
N LYS A 191 0.05 -14.61 28.66
CA LYS A 191 1.46 -14.29 28.93
C LYS A 191 2.44 -15.10 28.07
N ARG A 192 2.06 -15.37 26.81
CA ARG A 192 2.86 -16.10 25.83
C ARG A 192 3.47 -15.14 24.82
N ALA A 193 4.71 -15.40 24.43
CA ALA A 193 5.31 -14.74 23.29
C ALA A 193 4.57 -15.14 22.00
N MET A 194 4.34 -14.17 21.11
CA MET A 194 3.70 -14.38 19.82
C MET A 194 4.78 -14.55 18.75
N PRO A 195 4.84 -15.70 18.07
CA PRO A 195 5.76 -15.85 16.96
C PRO A 195 5.30 -15.01 15.77
N ILE A 196 6.24 -14.34 15.13
CA ILE A 196 6.07 -13.62 13.88
C ILE A 196 7.22 -13.96 12.92
N ALA A 197 6.96 -13.84 11.62
CA ALA A 197 8.00 -13.88 10.61
C ALA A 197 7.91 -12.62 9.74
N ILE A 198 8.99 -11.82 9.70
CA ILE A 198 9.11 -10.65 8.85
C ILE A 198 9.76 -11.12 7.55
N VAL A 199 9.03 -11.01 6.46
CA VAL A 199 9.41 -11.50 5.14
C VAL A 199 9.73 -10.31 4.24
N ILE A 200 10.92 -10.29 3.68
CA ILE A 200 11.42 -9.22 2.83
C ILE A 200 11.74 -9.81 1.45
N GLY A 201 11.34 -9.11 0.40
CA GLY A 201 11.64 -9.51 -0.97
C GLY A 201 10.84 -10.73 -1.46
N ALA A 202 9.59 -10.90 -1.02
CA ALA A 202 8.63 -11.81 -1.63
C ALA A 202 8.15 -11.28 -3.01
N THR A 203 7.24 -11.99 -3.68
CA THR A 203 6.61 -11.51 -4.91
C THR A 203 5.80 -10.22 -4.67
N GLN A 204 5.67 -9.37 -5.68
CA GLN A 204 4.90 -8.14 -5.51
C GLN A 204 3.43 -8.40 -5.16
N PRO A 205 2.73 -9.39 -5.74
CA PRO A 205 1.39 -9.79 -5.30
C PRO A 205 1.30 -10.14 -3.81
N SER A 206 2.33 -10.74 -3.21
CA SER A 206 2.38 -11.03 -1.78
C SER A 206 2.42 -9.76 -0.92
N HIS A 207 3.22 -8.77 -1.32
CA HIS A 207 3.28 -7.47 -0.65
C HIS A 207 1.98 -6.67 -0.83
N ILE A 208 1.40 -6.67 -2.04
CA ILE A 208 0.11 -6.03 -2.32
C ILE A 208 -1.01 -6.65 -1.46
N ALA A 209 -1.05 -7.97 -1.34
CA ALA A 209 -2.03 -8.67 -0.51
C ALA A 209 -1.87 -8.33 0.98
N ALA A 210 -0.63 -8.24 1.48
CA ALA A 210 -0.35 -7.85 2.86
C ALA A 210 -0.72 -6.38 3.17
N ALA A 211 -0.67 -5.49 2.17
CA ALA A 211 -1.10 -4.10 2.28
C ALA A 211 -2.61 -3.91 2.12
N ALA A 212 -3.33 -4.88 1.57
CA ALA A 212 -4.74 -4.76 1.27
C ALA A 212 -5.60 -4.67 2.53
N THR A 213 -6.70 -3.92 2.45
CA THR A 213 -7.72 -3.93 3.49
C THR A 213 -8.56 -5.19 3.34
N PHE A 214 -8.18 -6.23 4.05
CA PHE A 214 -8.82 -7.53 3.98
C PHE A 214 -9.75 -7.79 5.17
N ARG A 215 -10.71 -8.72 5.01
CA ARG A 215 -11.62 -9.09 6.10
C ARG A 215 -10.90 -9.88 7.19
N ILE A 216 -11.35 -9.77 8.44
CA ILE A 216 -10.88 -10.62 9.55
C ILE A 216 -11.07 -12.10 9.16
N ALA A 217 -10.08 -12.93 9.48
CA ALA A 217 -10.01 -14.35 9.10
C ALA A 217 -10.02 -14.61 7.58
N GLY A 218 -9.69 -13.62 6.77
CA GLY A 218 -9.33 -13.83 5.36
C GLY A 218 -7.93 -14.46 5.25
N ASN A 219 -7.59 -14.93 4.07
CA ASN A 219 -6.27 -15.50 3.78
C ASN A 219 -5.57 -14.65 2.72
N GLU A 220 -4.61 -13.84 3.14
CA GLU A 220 -3.85 -12.97 2.24
C GLU A 220 -2.96 -13.78 1.29
N ALA A 221 -2.56 -15.01 1.64
CA ALA A 221 -1.82 -15.88 0.73
C ALA A 221 -2.67 -16.32 -0.49
N ASP A 222 -3.96 -16.61 -0.28
CA ASP A 222 -4.90 -16.91 -1.36
C ASP A 222 -5.10 -15.69 -2.26
N LEU A 223 -5.23 -14.50 -1.64
CA LEU A 223 -5.32 -13.24 -2.37
C LEU A 223 -4.06 -12.98 -3.20
N ALA A 224 -2.88 -13.18 -2.63
CA ALA A 224 -1.60 -13.04 -3.34
C ALA A 224 -1.52 -13.98 -4.54
N GLY A 225 -1.97 -15.23 -4.36
CA GLY A 225 -2.09 -16.20 -5.45
C GLY A 225 -3.01 -15.73 -6.56
N GLY A 226 -4.19 -15.22 -6.21
CA GLY A 226 -5.14 -14.63 -7.15
C GLY A 226 -4.56 -13.44 -7.91
N LEU A 227 -3.99 -12.45 -7.20
CA LEU A 227 -3.39 -11.26 -7.78
C LEU A 227 -2.23 -11.59 -8.72
N GLY A 228 -1.39 -12.57 -8.37
CA GLY A 228 -0.29 -13.06 -9.17
C GLY A 228 -0.70 -14.04 -10.28
N ALA A 229 -1.97 -14.50 -10.30
CA ALA A 229 -2.46 -15.58 -11.15
C ALA A 229 -1.61 -16.86 -11.08
N GLN A 230 -1.04 -17.12 -9.88
CA GLN A 230 -0.18 -18.26 -9.60
C GLN A 230 -0.18 -18.55 -8.09
N ALA A 231 -0.26 -19.83 -7.69
CA ALA A 231 -0.17 -20.22 -6.30
C ALA A 231 1.15 -19.76 -5.65
N VAL A 232 1.07 -19.24 -4.44
CA VAL A 232 2.27 -18.91 -3.65
C VAL A 232 2.82 -20.19 -3.03
N GLU A 233 4.10 -20.46 -3.21
CA GLU A 233 4.80 -21.54 -2.53
C GLU A 233 5.14 -21.11 -1.09
N LEU A 234 4.71 -21.91 -0.10
CA LEU A 234 4.98 -21.66 1.31
C LEU A 234 5.89 -22.74 1.89
N VAL A 235 6.89 -22.30 2.65
CA VAL A 235 7.81 -23.17 3.40
C VAL A 235 7.72 -22.88 4.90
N LYS A 236 7.89 -23.90 5.72
CA LYS A 236 7.87 -23.77 7.18
C LYS A 236 9.08 -22.97 7.67
N CYS A 237 8.88 -22.08 8.62
CA CYS A 237 9.92 -21.39 9.37
C CYS A 237 10.85 -22.34 10.12
N GLU A 238 12.03 -21.90 10.54
CA GLU A 238 13.00 -22.71 11.28
C GLU A 238 12.68 -22.82 12.77
N MET A 239 12.19 -21.72 13.36
CA MET A 239 11.99 -21.60 14.81
C MET A 239 10.51 -21.65 15.21
N SER A 240 9.59 -21.64 14.25
CA SER A 240 8.15 -21.62 14.50
C SER A 240 7.37 -22.46 13.47
N ASP A 241 6.06 -22.64 13.72
CA ASP A 241 5.15 -23.34 12.79
C ASP A 241 4.56 -22.38 11.72
N LEU A 242 5.05 -21.16 11.63
CA LEU A 242 4.61 -20.22 10.60
C LEU A 242 5.09 -20.68 9.22
N MET A 243 4.25 -20.41 8.22
CA MET A 243 4.55 -20.70 6.83
C MET A 243 4.80 -19.38 6.09
N VAL A 244 5.93 -19.29 5.39
CA VAL A 244 6.38 -18.05 4.71
C VAL A 244 6.57 -18.30 3.21
N PRO A 245 6.49 -17.27 2.34
CA PRO A 245 6.83 -17.40 0.93
C PRO A 245 8.23 -17.99 0.74
N ALA A 246 8.29 -19.16 0.11
CA ALA A 246 9.53 -19.93 -0.08
C ALA A 246 10.57 -19.20 -0.94
N THR A 247 10.11 -18.28 -1.81
CA THR A 247 10.95 -17.51 -2.73
C THR A 247 11.36 -16.13 -2.19
N ALA A 248 11.07 -15.83 -0.93
CA ALA A 248 11.51 -14.58 -0.30
C ALA A 248 13.04 -14.43 -0.31
N GLU A 249 13.53 -13.20 -0.29
CA GLU A 249 14.95 -12.92 -0.21
C GLU A 249 15.50 -13.08 1.22
N ILE A 250 14.74 -12.60 2.22
CA ILE A 250 15.11 -12.63 3.64
C ILE A 250 13.86 -12.94 4.47
N VAL A 251 14.01 -13.80 5.48
CA VAL A 251 12.99 -14.05 6.51
C VAL A 251 13.62 -13.86 7.88
N ILE A 252 13.02 -13.00 8.70
CA ILE A 252 13.44 -12.72 10.07
C ILE A 252 12.37 -13.30 10.99
N GLU A 253 12.69 -14.38 11.70
CA GLU A 253 11.81 -14.99 12.70
C GLU A 253 12.02 -14.32 14.05
N ALA A 254 10.94 -13.95 14.70
CA ALA A 254 10.99 -13.25 15.97
C ALA A 254 9.82 -13.63 16.88
N GLU A 255 9.98 -13.36 18.15
CA GLU A 255 8.97 -13.51 19.21
C GLU A 255 8.61 -12.12 19.77
N VAL A 256 7.33 -11.75 19.69
CA VAL A 256 6.79 -10.55 20.31
C VAL A 256 6.45 -10.86 21.76
N TYR A 257 7.05 -10.13 22.69
CA TYR A 257 6.82 -10.29 24.11
C TYR A 257 5.73 -9.31 24.60
N PRO A 258 4.64 -9.80 25.19
CA PRO A 258 3.52 -8.98 25.64
C PRO A 258 3.87 -7.92 26.72
N ASP A 259 4.91 -8.18 27.49
CA ASP A 259 5.34 -7.40 28.66
C ASP A 259 6.60 -6.56 28.41
N ARG A 260 7.15 -6.62 27.19
CA ARG A 260 8.36 -5.88 26.83
C ARG A 260 8.01 -4.72 25.91
N ILE A 261 8.34 -3.54 26.35
CA ILE A 261 8.20 -2.30 25.62
C ILE A 261 9.53 -1.57 25.53
N ALA A 262 9.79 -0.92 24.42
CA ALA A 262 10.91 -0.02 24.23
C ALA A 262 10.47 1.15 23.33
N GLN A 263 11.33 2.13 23.20
CA GLN A 263 11.03 3.30 22.40
C GLN A 263 11.07 2.98 20.90
N GLU A 264 10.15 3.55 20.15
CA GLU A 264 10.01 3.45 18.69
C GLU A 264 9.65 4.83 18.13
N GLY A 265 10.16 5.14 16.95
CA GLY A 265 9.93 6.43 16.31
C GLY A 265 10.84 7.54 16.82
N PRO A 266 10.64 8.78 16.34
CA PRO A 266 9.70 9.16 15.29
C PRO A 266 10.04 8.52 13.94
N TYR A 267 9.11 8.56 12.98
CA TYR A 267 9.29 8.01 11.65
C TYR A 267 8.53 8.82 10.60
N GLY A 268 9.15 8.99 9.42
CA GLY A 268 8.48 9.57 8.26
C GLY A 268 7.46 8.61 7.66
N GLU A 269 6.16 8.95 7.78
CA GLU A 269 5.06 8.06 7.42
C GLU A 269 4.65 8.17 5.95
N TYR A 270 4.04 7.11 5.43
CA TYR A 270 3.55 7.00 4.04
C TYR A 270 2.53 8.08 3.60
N PRO A 271 1.78 8.79 4.45
CA PRO A 271 1.03 9.97 4.00
C PRO A 271 1.89 11.19 3.65
N GLY A 272 3.23 11.08 3.71
CA GLY A 272 4.16 12.12 3.31
C GLY A 272 4.60 13.07 4.42
N TYR A 273 4.33 12.73 5.67
CA TYR A 273 4.66 13.59 6.82
C TYR A 273 5.29 12.78 7.95
N ARG A 274 6.27 13.36 8.63
CA ARG A 274 6.68 12.86 9.94
C ARG A 274 5.63 13.30 10.95
N SER A 275 4.93 12.33 11.52
CA SER A 275 3.94 12.57 12.55
C SER A 275 4.25 11.70 13.77
N GLY A 276 4.25 12.33 14.92
CA GLY A 276 4.46 11.65 16.18
C GLY A 276 5.84 11.89 16.76
N GLU A 277 5.89 11.74 18.07
CA GLU A 277 7.09 11.71 18.86
C GLU A 277 7.53 10.24 19.05
N MET A 278 8.70 10.04 19.61
CA MET A 278 9.13 8.75 20.11
C MET A 278 8.09 8.21 21.12
N GLY A 279 7.64 6.99 20.94
CA GLY A 279 6.63 6.35 21.78
C GLY A 279 7.03 4.97 22.27
N ASN A 280 6.36 4.49 23.30
CA ASN A 280 6.52 3.13 23.77
C ASN A 280 5.83 2.16 22.82
N SER A 281 6.55 1.13 22.40
CA SER A 281 6.05 0.11 21.47
C SER A 281 6.46 -1.29 21.92
N ILE A 282 5.83 -2.29 21.34
CA ILE A 282 6.15 -3.69 21.63
C ILE A 282 7.53 -4.07 21.07
N CYS A 283 8.17 -5.02 21.76
CA CYS A 283 9.45 -5.57 21.34
C CYS A 283 9.28 -6.96 20.72
N ALA A 284 10.00 -7.18 19.64
CA ALA A 284 10.15 -8.48 18.99
C ALA A 284 11.62 -8.91 19.07
N ARG A 285 11.90 -10.03 19.75
CA ARG A 285 13.25 -10.61 19.82
C ARG A 285 13.45 -11.55 18.65
N VAL A 286 14.47 -11.30 17.85
CA VAL A 286 14.84 -12.15 16.71
C VAL A 286 15.45 -13.45 17.20
N THR A 287 14.97 -14.55 16.64
CA THR A 287 15.38 -15.93 16.97
C THR A 287 16.21 -16.56 15.86
N ALA A 288 15.91 -16.22 14.60
CA ALA A 288 16.68 -16.65 13.44
C ALA A 288 16.49 -15.65 12.27
N ILE A 289 17.48 -15.66 11.38
CA ILE A 289 17.41 -14.98 10.08
C ILE A 289 17.76 -16.04 9.04
N THR A 290 16.88 -16.23 8.04
CA THR A 290 17.22 -17.02 6.87
C THR A 290 17.20 -16.11 5.63
N HIS A 291 18.07 -16.39 4.65
CA HIS A 291 18.11 -15.62 3.44
C HIS A 291 18.70 -16.39 2.26
N ARG A 292 18.43 -15.89 1.06
CA ARG A 292 19.06 -16.37 -0.17
C ARG A 292 20.53 -15.98 -0.21
N ARG A 293 21.31 -16.68 -1.02
CA ARG A 293 22.64 -16.17 -1.42
C ARG A 293 22.46 -14.89 -2.23
N ASP A 294 23.38 -13.93 -2.03
CA ASP A 294 23.31 -12.59 -2.62
C ASP A 294 21.94 -11.94 -2.38
N PRO A 295 21.55 -11.74 -1.10
CA PRO A 295 20.18 -11.34 -0.77
C PRO A 295 19.87 -9.90 -1.17
N ILE A 296 18.60 -9.62 -1.39
CA ILE A 296 18.08 -8.30 -1.71
C ILE A 296 17.15 -7.85 -0.59
N LEU A 297 17.56 -6.82 0.16
CA LEU A 297 16.69 -6.13 1.08
C LEU A 297 15.81 -5.16 0.29
N THR A 298 14.47 -5.23 0.47
CA THR A 298 13.55 -4.28 -0.15
C THR A 298 13.28 -3.11 0.78
N LEU A 299 13.44 -1.91 0.26
CA LEU A 299 13.28 -0.63 0.94
C LEU A 299 12.14 0.16 0.27
N ASP A 300 11.19 0.63 1.05
CA ASP A 300 10.34 1.75 0.64
C ASP A 300 10.84 3.03 1.32
N THR A 301 11.17 4.02 0.53
CA THR A 301 11.58 5.33 1.04
C THR A 301 10.35 6.13 1.39
N THR A 302 9.72 5.69 2.48
CA THR A 302 8.38 6.08 2.92
C THR A 302 8.15 7.59 2.84
N GLY A 303 7.02 7.98 2.27
CA GLY A 303 6.67 9.39 2.08
C GLY A 303 5.76 9.60 0.89
N PHE A 304 5.81 10.78 0.29
CA PHE A 304 4.97 11.13 -0.85
C PHE A 304 5.27 10.26 -2.08
N MET A 305 4.23 9.61 -2.64
CA MET A 305 4.33 8.79 -3.87
C MET A 305 5.27 7.58 -3.78
N ASP A 306 5.29 6.90 -2.63
CA ASP A 306 6.04 5.66 -2.43
C ASP A 306 5.29 4.41 -2.93
N SER A 307 5.85 3.22 -2.70
CA SER A 307 5.19 1.95 -3.08
C SER A 307 3.90 1.71 -2.28
N SER A 308 3.81 2.24 -1.07
CA SER A 308 2.61 2.16 -0.24
C SER A 308 1.48 3.00 -0.84
N ALA A 309 1.80 4.13 -1.49
CA ALA A 309 0.81 5.00 -2.12
C ALA A 309 0.07 4.30 -3.28
N THR A 310 0.79 3.58 -4.15
CA THR A 310 0.16 2.84 -5.26
C THR A 310 -0.65 1.65 -4.78
N THR A 311 -0.13 0.88 -3.80
CA THR A 311 -0.83 -0.30 -3.26
C THR A 311 -2.08 0.06 -2.48
N THR A 312 -2.01 1.09 -1.63
CA THR A 312 -3.17 1.56 -0.86
C THR A 312 -4.20 2.23 -1.76
N SER A 313 -3.77 2.88 -2.85
CA SER A 313 -4.65 3.45 -3.86
C SER A 313 -5.53 2.36 -4.49
N ILE A 314 -4.94 1.33 -5.09
CA ILE A 314 -5.72 0.30 -5.81
C ILE A 314 -6.55 -0.55 -4.85
N SER A 315 -5.97 -1.07 -3.78
CA SER A 315 -6.70 -1.91 -2.82
C SER A 315 -7.78 -1.13 -2.06
N GLY A 316 -7.48 0.11 -1.69
CA GLY A 316 -8.42 1.01 -1.01
C GLY A 316 -9.62 1.37 -1.89
N ALA A 317 -9.40 1.73 -3.15
CA ALA A 317 -10.48 2.07 -4.07
C ALA A 317 -11.43 0.89 -4.30
N ILE A 318 -10.91 -0.33 -4.48
CA ILE A 318 -11.74 -1.53 -4.64
C ILE A 318 -12.54 -1.84 -3.38
N ALA A 319 -11.91 -1.71 -2.20
CA ALA A 319 -12.61 -1.90 -0.92
C ALA A 319 -13.71 -0.85 -0.69
N ILE A 320 -13.46 0.42 -1.05
CA ILE A 320 -14.44 1.51 -0.97
C ILE A 320 -15.60 1.24 -1.92
N LYS A 321 -15.33 0.92 -3.19
CA LYS A 321 -16.36 0.62 -4.18
C LYS A 321 -17.29 -0.48 -3.68
N ARG A 322 -16.74 -1.61 -3.26
CA ARG A 322 -17.51 -2.74 -2.70
C ARG A 322 -18.37 -2.33 -1.49
N ARG A 323 -17.81 -1.47 -0.63
CA ARG A 323 -18.53 -0.98 0.54
C ARG A 323 -19.73 -0.11 0.15
N LEU A 324 -19.56 0.80 -0.80
CA LEU A 324 -20.63 1.65 -1.32
C LEU A 324 -21.71 0.81 -2.03
N GLU A 325 -21.32 -0.12 -2.91
CA GLU A 325 -22.23 -1.05 -3.57
C GLU A 325 -23.08 -1.84 -2.58
N LYS A 326 -22.44 -2.36 -1.51
CA LYS A 326 -23.14 -3.11 -0.45
C LYS A 326 -24.21 -2.29 0.28
N HIS A 327 -24.08 -0.97 0.32
CA HIS A 327 -25.06 -0.06 0.95
C HIS A 327 -26.04 0.52 -0.07
N GLY A 328 -26.02 0.10 -1.33
CA GLY A 328 -26.96 0.52 -2.36
C GLY A 328 -26.62 1.86 -3.02
N VAL A 329 -25.45 2.43 -2.73
CA VAL A 329 -24.99 3.65 -3.41
C VAL A 329 -24.78 3.35 -4.91
N PRO A 330 -25.29 4.19 -5.84
CA PRO A 330 -25.20 3.96 -7.28
C PRO A 330 -23.78 4.26 -7.83
N VAL A 331 -22.76 3.67 -7.21
CA VAL A 331 -21.34 3.88 -7.56
C VAL A 331 -20.98 3.19 -8.87
N VAL A 332 -20.26 3.89 -9.73
CA VAL A 332 -19.73 3.37 -11.00
C VAL A 332 -18.25 3.02 -10.83
N ASP A 333 -17.44 4.00 -10.45
CA ASP A 333 -16.01 3.82 -10.22
C ASP A 333 -15.55 4.57 -8.97
N VAL A 334 -14.43 4.10 -8.43
CA VAL A 334 -13.74 4.74 -7.30
C VAL A 334 -12.26 4.85 -7.61
N TYR A 335 -11.66 5.98 -7.30
CA TYR A 335 -10.23 6.21 -7.37
C TYR A 335 -9.73 6.87 -6.09
N VAL A 336 -8.64 6.36 -5.55
CA VAL A 336 -7.90 6.96 -4.43
C VAL A 336 -6.59 7.46 -5.03
N PRO A 337 -6.46 8.76 -5.37
CA PRO A 337 -5.25 9.25 -6.00
C PRO A 337 -4.05 9.10 -5.04
N PRO A 338 -2.94 8.49 -5.48
CA PRO A 338 -1.77 8.29 -4.63
C PRO A 338 -1.19 9.62 -4.13
N GLU A 339 -1.35 10.71 -4.90
CA GLU A 339 -0.99 12.07 -4.52
C GLU A 339 -1.77 12.58 -3.31
N GLY A 340 -2.94 12.02 -3.05
CA GLY A 340 -3.78 12.33 -1.89
C GLY A 340 -3.40 11.58 -0.62
N GLY A 341 -2.44 10.66 -0.67
CA GLY A 341 -1.92 9.93 0.48
C GLY A 341 -3.01 9.25 1.34
N ILE A 342 -4.01 8.58 0.73
CA ILE A 342 -5.20 8.00 1.38
C ILE A 342 -6.23 8.99 1.96
N HIS A 343 -5.92 10.30 1.96
CA HIS A 343 -6.82 11.31 2.55
C HIS A 343 -7.85 11.85 1.56
N MET A 344 -7.76 11.47 0.29
CA MET A 344 -8.69 11.84 -0.77
C MET A 344 -9.25 10.60 -1.46
N THR A 345 -10.53 10.65 -1.81
CA THR A 345 -11.22 9.62 -2.61
C THR A 345 -12.10 10.30 -3.63
N ILE A 346 -12.12 9.78 -4.85
CA ILE A 346 -13.00 10.21 -5.93
C ILE A 346 -14.00 9.08 -6.18
N VAL A 347 -15.27 9.41 -6.23
CA VAL A 347 -16.38 8.47 -6.43
C VAL A 347 -17.20 8.92 -7.63
N SER A 348 -17.31 8.09 -8.66
CA SER A 348 -18.23 8.32 -9.76
C SER A 348 -19.52 7.58 -9.50
N VAL A 349 -20.64 8.25 -9.76
CA VAL A 349 -22.00 7.73 -9.53
C VAL A 349 -22.86 7.86 -10.77
N SER A 350 -23.74 6.86 -11.00
CA SER A 350 -24.68 6.90 -12.14
C SER A 350 -25.91 7.81 -11.90
N ARG A 351 -26.10 8.23 -10.66
CA ARG A 351 -27.12 9.21 -10.26
C ARG A 351 -26.56 10.02 -9.09
N GLY A 352 -26.40 11.31 -9.28
CA GLY A 352 -25.84 12.24 -8.30
C GLY A 352 -26.87 12.93 -7.42
N GLY A 353 -26.45 14.06 -6.86
CA GLY A 353 -27.22 14.95 -6.01
C GLY A 353 -26.97 14.80 -4.51
N ALA A 354 -27.42 15.78 -3.75
CA ALA A 354 -27.10 15.96 -2.33
C ALA A 354 -27.40 14.72 -1.45
N ALA A 355 -28.48 13.99 -1.73
CA ALA A 355 -28.84 12.79 -0.97
C ALA A 355 -27.79 11.67 -1.16
N VAL A 356 -27.31 11.47 -2.39
CA VAL A 356 -26.25 10.47 -2.67
C VAL A 356 -24.93 10.91 -2.06
N ALA A 357 -24.59 12.19 -2.12
CA ALA A 357 -23.38 12.72 -1.51
C ALA A 357 -23.37 12.54 0.02
N GLN A 358 -24.49 12.79 0.66
CA GLN A 358 -24.66 12.55 2.10
C GLN A 358 -24.52 11.06 2.43
N GLU A 359 -25.15 10.17 1.67
CA GLU A 359 -25.05 8.72 1.85
C GLU A 359 -23.60 8.22 1.70
N VAL A 360 -22.87 8.70 0.70
CA VAL A 360 -21.45 8.35 0.48
C VAL A 360 -20.61 8.71 1.70
N VAL A 361 -20.73 9.94 2.22
CA VAL A 361 -19.93 10.36 3.37
C VAL A 361 -20.28 9.58 4.63
N GLU A 362 -21.55 9.31 4.88
CA GLU A 362 -22.01 8.52 6.02
C GLU A 362 -21.50 7.08 5.96
N VAL A 363 -21.66 6.42 4.82
CA VAL A 363 -21.16 5.05 4.63
C VAL A 363 -19.66 4.99 4.85
N LEU A 364 -18.88 5.92 4.30
CA LEU A 364 -17.42 5.86 4.38
C LEU A 364 -16.87 6.24 5.76
N THR A 365 -17.61 7.00 6.57
CA THR A 365 -17.17 7.43 7.90
C THR A 365 -17.76 6.63 9.05
N ALA A 366 -18.75 5.75 8.82
CA ALA A 366 -19.53 5.06 9.86
C ALA A 366 -18.71 4.30 10.90
N ARG A 367 -17.57 3.69 10.52
CA ARG A 367 -16.71 2.90 11.43
C ARG A 367 -15.35 3.52 11.67
N ARG A 368 -14.65 3.89 10.61
CA ARG A 368 -13.33 4.48 10.60
C ARG A 368 -13.24 5.44 9.42
N ALA A 369 -12.96 6.68 9.70
CA ALA A 369 -12.76 7.71 8.68
C ALA A 369 -11.28 7.69 8.26
N LEU A 370 -10.97 7.05 7.14
CA LEU A 370 -9.62 6.99 6.58
C LEU A 370 -9.29 8.24 5.77
N MET A 371 -10.26 8.71 4.98
CA MET A 371 -10.13 9.90 4.15
C MET A 371 -10.83 11.10 4.81
N SER A 372 -10.29 12.28 4.57
CA SER A 372 -10.90 13.55 5.01
C SER A 372 -11.60 14.30 3.88
N LYS A 373 -11.40 13.89 2.63
CA LYS A 373 -11.98 14.54 1.45
C LYS A 373 -12.50 13.50 0.46
N ILE A 374 -13.72 13.73 -0.02
CA ILE A 374 -14.38 12.89 -1.03
C ILE A 374 -14.88 13.83 -2.14
N ILE A 375 -14.54 13.55 -3.38
CA ILE A 375 -15.10 14.25 -4.54
C ILE A 375 -16.05 13.29 -5.25
N ILE A 376 -17.30 13.66 -5.40
CA ILE A 376 -18.32 12.86 -6.06
C ILE A 376 -18.59 13.48 -7.42
N VAL A 377 -18.52 12.68 -8.48
CA VAL A 377 -18.68 13.11 -9.87
C VAL A 377 -19.71 12.25 -10.60
N ASP A 378 -20.27 12.77 -11.68
CA ASP A 378 -21.16 11.99 -12.57
C ASP A 378 -20.36 10.89 -13.31
N GLU A 379 -21.08 9.88 -13.83
CA GLU A 379 -20.51 8.74 -14.55
C GLU A 379 -19.77 9.11 -15.85
N ASP A 380 -20.04 10.29 -16.42
CA ASP A 380 -19.36 10.83 -17.60
C ASP A 380 -17.96 11.38 -17.31
N VAL A 381 -17.58 11.51 -16.03
CA VAL A 381 -16.28 11.96 -15.59
C VAL A 381 -15.38 10.77 -15.32
N ASP A 382 -14.29 10.65 -16.08
CA ASP A 382 -13.27 9.63 -15.82
C ASP A 382 -12.52 9.94 -14.52
N VAL A 383 -12.77 9.16 -13.47
CA VAL A 383 -12.13 9.31 -12.14
C VAL A 383 -10.60 9.15 -12.17
N PHE A 384 -10.06 8.45 -13.17
CA PHE A 384 -8.61 8.26 -13.34
C PHE A 384 -7.95 9.43 -14.09
N ASN A 385 -8.75 10.38 -14.61
CA ASN A 385 -8.26 11.61 -15.22
C ASN A 385 -8.43 12.78 -14.25
N MET A 386 -7.39 13.08 -13.48
CA MET A 386 -7.43 14.16 -12.48
C MET A 386 -7.77 15.52 -13.06
N SER A 387 -7.40 15.82 -14.31
CA SER A 387 -7.80 17.08 -14.98
C SER A 387 -9.32 17.14 -15.21
N ALA A 388 -9.95 16.01 -15.57
CA ALA A 388 -11.41 15.93 -15.70
C ALA A 388 -12.12 16.05 -14.34
N VAL A 389 -11.56 15.43 -13.30
CA VAL A 389 -12.07 15.50 -11.92
C VAL A 389 -11.99 16.94 -11.38
N ILE A 390 -10.83 17.60 -11.53
CA ILE A 390 -10.65 19.00 -11.09
C ILE A 390 -11.60 19.93 -11.85
N HIS A 391 -11.78 19.72 -13.17
CA HIS A 391 -12.74 20.50 -13.95
C HIS A 391 -14.17 20.32 -13.41
N ALA A 392 -14.61 19.07 -13.16
CA ALA A 392 -15.94 18.82 -12.60
C ALA A 392 -16.10 19.45 -11.21
N PHE A 393 -15.11 19.30 -10.34
CA PHE A 393 -15.10 19.92 -9.02
C PHE A 393 -15.24 21.43 -9.09
N ALA A 394 -14.46 22.10 -9.96
CA ALA A 394 -14.46 23.55 -10.08
C ALA A 394 -15.75 24.11 -10.71
N THR A 395 -16.42 23.34 -11.59
CA THR A 395 -17.54 23.83 -12.39
C THR A 395 -18.91 23.35 -11.94
N LYS A 396 -19.00 22.17 -11.31
CA LYS A 396 -20.27 21.57 -10.87
C LYS A 396 -20.50 21.67 -9.36
N CYS A 397 -19.43 21.63 -8.53
CA CYS A 397 -19.59 21.70 -7.08
C CYS A 397 -20.07 23.09 -6.65
N HIS A 398 -21.32 23.17 -6.21
CA HIS A 398 -21.85 24.41 -5.68
C HIS A 398 -21.23 24.70 -4.29
N PRO A 399 -20.61 25.87 -4.04
CA PRO A 399 -19.85 26.13 -2.81
C PRO A 399 -20.63 25.91 -1.50
N ASP A 400 -21.92 26.18 -1.49
CA ASP A 400 -22.79 26.03 -0.32
C ASP A 400 -23.46 24.64 -0.31
N ARG A 401 -24.41 24.37 -1.22
CA ARG A 401 -25.21 23.14 -1.20
C ARG A 401 -24.48 21.89 -1.69
N GLY A 402 -23.32 22.03 -2.33
CA GLY A 402 -22.47 20.90 -2.78
C GLY A 402 -21.45 20.45 -1.74
N THR A 403 -21.51 20.98 -0.50
CA THR A 403 -20.53 20.66 0.55
C THR A 403 -21.23 19.96 1.72
N HIS A 404 -20.89 18.68 1.93
CA HIS A 404 -21.47 17.84 2.97
C HIS A 404 -20.38 17.46 3.98
N ILE A 405 -20.52 17.88 5.24
CA ILE A 405 -19.53 17.67 6.29
C ILE A 405 -20.06 16.71 7.34
N GLU A 406 -19.41 15.57 7.50
CA GLU A 406 -19.64 14.62 8.59
C GLU A 406 -18.57 14.80 9.66
N ARG A 407 -18.97 15.12 10.90
CA ARG A 407 -18.10 15.24 12.07
C ARG A 407 -18.19 13.99 12.93
N TYR A 408 -17.07 13.61 13.53
CA TYR A 408 -17.01 12.39 14.33
C TYR A 408 -15.95 12.44 15.42
N GLU A 409 -16.13 11.61 16.44
CA GLU A 409 -15.19 11.36 17.53
C GLU A 409 -14.77 9.88 17.56
N GLY A 410 -13.57 9.59 18.00
CA GLY A 410 -13.04 8.22 18.14
C GLY A 410 -12.78 7.46 16.84
N ARG A 411 -13.00 8.09 15.65
CA ARG A 411 -12.94 7.43 14.35
C ARG A 411 -11.90 8.01 13.39
N ALA A 412 -11.34 9.18 13.65
CA ALA A 412 -10.38 9.84 12.78
C ALA A 412 -9.11 9.01 12.58
N ASN A 413 -8.49 9.18 11.42
CA ASN A 413 -7.17 8.65 11.15
C ASN A 413 -6.10 9.51 11.85
N THR A 414 -5.34 8.89 12.76
CA THR A 414 -4.29 9.56 13.53
C THR A 414 -3.11 10.06 12.69
N LEU A 415 -3.00 9.62 11.44
CA LEU A 415 -1.96 10.04 10.50
C LEU A 415 -2.42 11.20 9.59
N THR A 416 -3.61 11.78 9.81
CA THR A 416 -4.09 12.92 9.03
C THR A 416 -3.35 14.18 9.45
N PRO A 417 -2.52 14.79 8.60
CA PRO A 417 -1.66 15.91 8.99
C PRO A 417 -2.44 17.19 9.32
N ALA A 418 -3.66 17.32 8.78
CA ALA A 418 -4.52 18.47 9.01
C ALA A 418 -5.11 18.56 10.41
N TYR A 419 -5.03 17.47 11.19
CA TYR A 419 -5.58 17.44 12.55
C TYR A 419 -4.52 17.82 13.58
N SER A 420 -4.94 18.60 14.59
CA SER A 420 -4.10 18.93 15.75
C SER A 420 -3.70 17.68 16.53
N LEU A 421 -2.72 17.81 17.43
CA LEU A 421 -2.33 16.69 18.28
C LEU A 421 -3.51 16.20 19.15
N GLU A 422 -4.32 17.13 19.68
CA GLU A 422 -5.50 16.81 20.49
C GLU A 422 -6.53 16.03 19.67
N GLU A 423 -6.84 16.45 18.45
CA GLU A 423 -7.74 15.74 17.54
C GLU A 423 -7.21 14.35 17.16
N ARG A 424 -5.90 14.20 16.96
CA ARG A 424 -5.28 12.90 16.69
C ARG A 424 -5.34 11.95 17.88
N VAL A 425 -5.15 12.46 19.10
CA VAL A 425 -5.23 11.67 20.34
C VAL A 425 -6.69 11.25 20.62
N SER A 426 -7.63 12.18 20.57
CA SER A 426 -9.07 11.90 20.73
C SER A 426 -9.68 11.18 19.54
N ARG A 427 -8.97 11.14 18.40
CA ARG A 427 -9.45 10.63 17.11
C ARG A 427 -10.73 11.35 16.65
N SER A 428 -10.83 12.64 16.97
CA SER A 428 -11.88 13.54 16.50
C SER A 428 -11.50 14.13 15.14
N GLY A 429 -12.50 14.48 14.34
CA GLY A 429 -12.24 15.07 13.02
C GLY A 429 -13.50 15.21 12.17
N ALA A 430 -13.29 15.49 10.91
CA ALA A 430 -14.35 15.59 9.94
C ALA A 430 -13.94 15.06 8.57
N THR A 431 -14.91 14.57 7.82
CA THR A 431 -14.78 14.29 6.39
C THR A 431 -15.74 15.19 5.63
N VAL A 432 -15.26 15.79 4.54
CA VAL A 432 -16.09 16.55 3.61
C VAL A 432 -16.30 15.76 2.33
N ALA A 433 -17.56 15.67 1.87
CA ALA A 433 -17.90 15.27 0.51
C ALA A 433 -18.27 16.49 -0.32
N PHE A 434 -17.66 16.60 -1.48
CA PHE A 434 -17.93 17.62 -2.48
C PHE A 434 -18.78 17.02 -3.59
N ASP A 435 -20.06 17.37 -3.63
CA ASP A 435 -20.98 16.97 -4.69
C ASP A 435 -20.69 17.79 -5.95
N SER A 436 -20.02 17.15 -6.89
CA SER A 436 -19.66 17.68 -8.21
C SER A 436 -20.49 17.00 -9.30
N THR A 437 -21.75 16.69 -9.00
CA THR A 437 -22.72 16.12 -9.93
C THR A 437 -23.76 17.15 -10.34
N TRP A 438 -24.44 16.89 -11.45
CA TRP A 438 -25.61 17.68 -11.79
C TRP A 438 -26.79 17.28 -10.91
N PRO A 439 -27.58 18.25 -10.38
CA PRO A 439 -28.78 17.93 -9.63
C PRO A 439 -29.75 17.11 -10.49
N PRO A 440 -30.22 15.96 -10.01
CA PRO A 440 -31.06 15.05 -10.80
C PRO A 440 -32.44 15.65 -11.18
N GLU A 441 -32.85 16.68 -10.47
CA GLU A 441 -34.12 17.42 -10.74
C GLU A 441 -33.98 18.47 -11.85
N TRP A 442 -32.77 18.76 -12.34
CA TRP A 442 -32.61 19.73 -13.43
C TRP A 442 -33.07 19.13 -14.76
N PRO A 443 -33.89 19.89 -15.54
CA PRO A 443 -34.27 19.45 -16.88
C PRO A 443 -33.00 19.29 -17.76
N ARG A 444 -32.99 18.24 -18.59
CA ARG A 444 -31.86 17.99 -19.50
C ARG A 444 -31.57 19.16 -20.43
N GLU A 445 -32.61 19.89 -20.84
CA GLU A 445 -32.51 21.03 -21.76
C GLU A 445 -31.80 22.23 -21.13
N THR A 446 -31.77 22.32 -19.80
CA THR A 446 -31.13 23.41 -19.06
C THR A 446 -29.86 23.00 -18.37
N THR A 447 -29.54 21.70 -18.36
CA THR A 447 -28.29 21.21 -17.81
C THR A 447 -27.13 21.55 -18.76
N PRO A 448 -26.07 22.26 -18.29
CA PRO A 448 -24.96 22.62 -19.15
C PRO A 448 -24.25 21.40 -19.73
N VAL A 449 -23.91 21.48 -21.02
CA VAL A 449 -23.17 20.42 -21.71
C VAL A 449 -21.70 20.78 -21.76
N ARG A 450 -20.83 19.86 -21.39
CA ARG A 450 -19.37 20.07 -21.44
C ARG A 450 -18.93 20.22 -22.90
N ALA A 451 -18.16 21.25 -23.21
CA ALA A 451 -17.68 21.53 -24.56
C ALA A 451 -16.48 20.64 -24.93
N THR A 452 -16.76 19.44 -25.42
CA THR A 452 -15.76 18.45 -25.85
C THR A 452 -16.03 18.03 -27.31
N LEU A 453 -15.09 17.27 -27.91
CA LEU A 453 -15.26 16.80 -29.30
C LEU A 453 -16.50 15.92 -29.46
N ASP A 454 -16.78 15.07 -28.50
CA ASP A 454 -17.89 14.10 -28.52
C ASP A 454 -19.26 14.73 -28.24
N SER A 455 -19.30 15.85 -27.48
CA SER A 455 -20.55 16.47 -27.04
C SER A 455 -20.98 17.66 -27.91
N MET A 456 -20.05 18.37 -28.55
CA MET A 456 -20.31 19.63 -29.27
C MET A 456 -20.20 19.52 -30.78
N TYR A 457 -19.77 18.38 -31.30
CA TYR A 457 -19.58 18.17 -32.72
C TYR A 457 -20.39 16.97 -33.22
N SER A 458 -20.90 17.07 -34.46
CA SER A 458 -21.62 15.95 -35.05
C SER A 458 -20.76 14.72 -35.25
N PRO A 459 -21.31 13.50 -35.26
CA PRO A 459 -20.55 12.27 -35.44
C PRO A 459 -19.66 12.27 -36.70
N ASP A 460 -20.11 12.91 -37.78
CA ASP A 460 -19.31 13.02 -39.01
C ASP A 460 -18.10 13.93 -38.86
N ILE A 461 -18.22 15.02 -38.09
CA ILE A 461 -17.10 15.88 -37.78
C ILE A 461 -16.13 15.17 -36.85
N GLN A 462 -16.64 14.51 -35.81
CA GLN A 462 -15.81 13.73 -34.87
C GLN A 462 -14.95 12.72 -35.63
N ARG A 463 -15.56 11.94 -36.51
CA ARG A 463 -14.88 10.93 -37.34
C ARG A 463 -13.78 11.55 -38.21
N ARG A 464 -14.08 12.62 -38.94
CA ARG A 464 -13.10 13.33 -39.79
C ARG A 464 -11.95 13.92 -38.96
N VAL A 465 -12.23 14.46 -37.80
CA VAL A 465 -11.18 15.00 -36.89
C VAL A 465 -10.28 13.87 -36.41
N LEU A 466 -10.82 12.74 -35.95
CA LEU A 466 -10.04 11.59 -35.46
C LEU A 466 -9.19 10.95 -36.56
N GLU A 467 -9.71 10.88 -37.81
CA GLU A 467 -8.94 10.41 -38.94
C GLU A 467 -7.77 11.34 -39.28
N ARG A 468 -8.03 12.67 -39.25
CA ARG A 468 -6.97 13.66 -39.47
C ARG A 468 -5.92 13.62 -38.36
N TRP A 469 -6.35 13.47 -37.09
CA TRP A 469 -5.45 13.36 -35.94
C TRP A 469 -4.42 12.26 -36.12
N LYS A 470 -4.85 11.07 -36.56
CA LYS A 470 -3.95 9.94 -36.90
C LYS A 470 -2.92 10.30 -37.96
N THR A 471 -3.31 11.08 -38.96
CA THR A 471 -2.38 11.48 -40.05
C THR A 471 -1.34 12.51 -39.62
N LEU A 472 -1.57 13.19 -38.47
CA LEU A 472 -0.62 14.12 -37.86
C LEU A 472 0.42 13.42 -36.98
N GLY A 473 0.29 12.10 -36.76
CA GLY A 473 1.19 11.35 -35.93
C GLY A 473 0.96 11.57 -34.41
N LEU A 474 -0.25 12.00 -34.05
CA LEU A 474 -0.67 12.33 -32.69
C LEU A 474 -1.62 11.28 -32.12
#